data_ff2c1b181580168ffa13d58d019bdee3
#
_entry.id   ff2c1b181580168ffa13d58d019bdee3
#
_cell.length_a   1.000
_cell.length_b   1.000
_cell.length_c   1.000
_cell.angle_alpha   90.00
_cell.angle_beta   90.00
_cell.angle_gamma   90.00
#
_symmetry.space_group_name_H-M   'P 1'
#
loop_
_entity.id
_entity.type
_entity.pdbx_description
1 polymer ?
#
loop_
_entity_poly.entity_id
_entity_poly.type
_entity_poly.pdbx_seq_one_letter_code
_entity_poly.pdbx_strand_id
1 'polypeptide(L)'
;DFAQYDGKGDSIGLQTGEFDYGKLDIISDITSIPEPDSSFDAIMCVEVFEHLPNPVQAVLEFSRLLKPGGYLIITAPFCSWTHFAPYHFNTGFNKYWYEKHLIDNNFNIVEIASNGNYFEFIAQEIYRISTVSRQYANGEPNMFELLGTLIMLRMLLRFSKFDTGSSEFLCFGYHTFARKNK
;
A
#
# COMPACT_ATOMS: atom_id res chain seq x y z
N ASP A 1 -15.80 2.92 -5.65
CA ASP A 1 -15.23 3.49 -4.43
C ASP A 1 -16.30 3.63 -3.35
N PHE A 2 -15.88 3.63 -2.08
CA PHE A 2 -16.79 3.75 -0.93
C PHE A 2 -17.20 5.21 -0.63
N ALA A 3 -16.39 6.17 -1.08
CA ALA A 3 -16.60 7.63 -1.02
C ALA A 3 -16.98 8.18 0.38
N GLN A 4 -16.44 7.58 1.45
CA GLN A 4 -16.76 8.00 2.84
C GLN A 4 -15.69 8.87 3.50
N TYR A 5 -14.50 8.95 2.96
CA TYR A 5 -13.49 9.83 3.50
C TYR A 5 -13.81 11.27 3.06
N ASP A 6 -14.18 12.12 4.01
CA ASP A 6 -14.59 13.50 3.75
C ASP A 6 -13.42 14.51 3.64
N GLY A 7 -12.19 14.01 3.70
CA GLY A 7 -10.99 14.84 3.56
C GLY A 7 -10.71 15.81 4.70
N LYS A 8 -11.60 15.90 5.68
CA LYS A 8 -11.37 16.70 6.89
C LYS A 8 -10.47 15.93 7.84
N GLY A 9 -9.26 15.61 7.35
CA GLY A 9 -8.27 14.90 8.12
C GLY A 9 -8.08 15.56 9.48
N ASP A 10 -8.41 14.86 10.51
CA ASP A 10 -7.98 15.14 11.85
C ASP A 10 -6.47 15.14 11.84
N SER A 11 -5.72 16.07 11.75
CA SER A 11 -4.24 16.20 11.81
C SER A 11 -3.46 14.98 12.38
N ILE A 12 -4.07 13.79 12.31
CA ILE A 12 -3.58 12.51 12.80
C ILE A 12 -2.98 11.73 11.62
N GLY A 13 -1.72 11.32 11.75
CA GLY A 13 -1.01 10.58 10.73
C GLY A 13 -0.47 11.48 9.62
N LEU A 14 -0.31 10.92 8.43
CA LEU A 14 0.28 11.60 7.26
C LEU A 14 -0.73 12.39 6.42
N GLN A 15 -2.01 12.09 6.55
CA GLN A 15 -3.05 12.72 5.74
C GLN A 15 -3.47 14.06 6.31
N THR A 16 -3.34 15.12 5.52
CA THR A 16 -3.59 16.50 5.95
C THR A 16 -4.44 17.32 4.98
N GLY A 17 -5.05 16.71 3.96
CA GLY A 17 -5.76 17.44 2.90
C GLY A 17 -7.12 16.86 2.53
N GLU A 18 -7.91 17.64 1.82
CA GLU A 18 -9.14 17.19 1.20
C GLU A 18 -8.84 16.17 0.09
N PHE A 19 -9.69 15.18 -0.06
CA PHE A 19 -9.61 14.19 -1.10
C PHE A 19 -10.80 14.35 -2.06
N ASP A 20 -10.51 14.66 -3.32
CA ASP A 20 -11.54 14.76 -4.37
C ASP A 20 -11.67 13.41 -5.08
N TYR A 21 -12.80 12.76 -4.89
CA TYR A 21 -13.11 11.50 -5.58
C TYR A 21 -13.42 11.66 -7.07
N GLY A 22 -13.63 12.89 -7.55
CA GLY A 22 -14.09 13.12 -8.91
C GLY A 22 -15.45 12.47 -9.18
N LYS A 23 -15.68 12.09 -10.45
CA LYS A 23 -16.91 11.37 -10.84
C LYS A 23 -16.69 9.86 -10.68
N LEU A 24 -17.42 9.26 -9.75
CA LEU A 24 -17.45 7.80 -9.56
C LEU A 24 -18.62 7.19 -10.37
N ASP A 25 -18.38 6.11 -11.08
CA ASP A 25 -19.43 5.35 -11.80
C ASP A 25 -20.22 4.47 -10.82
N ILE A 26 -19.54 3.86 -9.86
CA ILE A 26 -20.15 3.00 -8.83
C ILE A 26 -19.66 3.45 -7.44
N ILE A 27 -20.59 3.73 -6.55
CA ILE A 27 -20.33 3.97 -5.12
C ILE A 27 -20.83 2.74 -4.37
N SER A 28 -19.90 1.94 -3.83
CA SER A 28 -20.22 0.71 -3.10
C SER A 28 -19.05 0.28 -2.22
N ASP A 29 -19.34 -0.65 -1.29
CA ASP A 29 -18.30 -1.39 -0.59
C ASP A 29 -17.55 -2.29 -1.59
N ILE A 30 -16.23 -2.31 -1.53
CA ILE A 30 -15.35 -3.12 -2.39
C ILE A 30 -15.58 -4.63 -2.20
N THR A 31 -16.16 -5.03 -1.09
CA THR A 31 -16.50 -6.43 -0.77
C THR A 31 -17.85 -6.87 -1.32
N SER A 32 -18.63 -5.94 -1.90
CA SER A 32 -19.96 -6.20 -2.46
C SER A 32 -20.30 -5.19 -3.55
N ILE A 33 -19.70 -5.31 -4.71
CA ILE A 33 -19.89 -4.42 -5.85
C ILE A 33 -21.18 -4.86 -6.61
N PRO A 34 -22.12 -3.95 -6.92
CA PRO A 34 -23.41 -4.29 -7.50
C PRO A 34 -23.30 -4.57 -9.02
N GLU A 35 -22.41 -5.47 -9.38
CA GLU A 35 -22.17 -5.93 -10.75
C GLU A 35 -22.28 -7.45 -10.84
N PRO A 36 -22.72 -8.01 -11.98
CA PRO A 36 -22.84 -9.45 -12.17
C PRO A 36 -21.51 -10.17 -12.05
N ASP A 37 -21.58 -11.47 -11.78
CA ASP A 37 -20.41 -12.35 -11.85
C ASP A 37 -19.78 -12.32 -13.24
N SER A 38 -18.46 -12.38 -13.29
CA SER A 38 -17.70 -12.42 -14.57
C SER A 38 -17.99 -11.23 -15.49
N SER A 39 -18.18 -10.04 -14.94
CA SER A 39 -18.48 -8.82 -15.70
C SER A 39 -17.24 -8.08 -16.21
N PHE A 40 -16.08 -8.25 -15.54
CA PHE A 40 -14.88 -7.50 -15.88
C PHE A 40 -13.78 -8.37 -16.49
N ASP A 41 -13.05 -7.78 -17.46
CA ASP A 41 -11.86 -8.40 -18.06
C ASP A 41 -10.60 -8.19 -17.21
N ALA A 42 -10.58 -7.07 -16.45
CA ALA A 42 -9.49 -6.73 -15.56
C ALA A 42 -9.98 -5.90 -14.36
N ILE A 43 -9.32 -6.05 -13.23
CA ILE A 43 -9.50 -5.23 -12.04
C ILE A 43 -8.12 -4.68 -11.63
N MET A 44 -8.08 -3.39 -11.27
CA MET A 44 -6.92 -2.75 -10.68
C MET A 44 -7.31 -2.12 -9.34
N CYS A 45 -6.61 -2.52 -8.28
CA CYS A 45 -6.81 -2.05 -6.92
C CYS A 45 -5.46 -1.54 -6.38
N VAL A 46 -5.34 -0.22 -6.25
CA VAL A 46 -4.07 0.45 -5.96
C VAL A 46 -4.17 1.20 -4.63
N GLU A 47 -3.33 0.82 -3.66
CA GLU A 47 -3.24 1.45 -2.33
C GLU A 47 -4.62 1.56 -1.65
N VAL A 48 -5.31 0.43 -1.51
CA VAL A 48 -6.66 0.35 -0.91
C VAL A 48 -6.71 -0.69 0.21
N PHE A 49 -5.93 -1.75 0.13
CA PHE A 49 -6.05 -2.91 1.04
C PHE A 49 -5.78 -2.55 2.50
N GLU A 50 -4.89 -1.60 2.76
CA GLU A 50 -4.61 -1.09 4.10
C GLU A 50 -5.81 -0.39 4.75
N HIS A 51 -6.74 0.08 3.91
CA HIS A 51 -7.98 0.75 4.32
C HIS A 51 -9.17 -0.20 4.47
N LEU A 52 -8.97 -1.50 4.26
CA LEU A 52 -10.03 -2.50 4.35
C LEU A 52 -9.97 -3.24 5.68
N PRO A 53 -11.08 -3.32 6.43
CA PRO A 53 -11.15 -4.17 7.62
C PRO A 53 -10.96 -5.67 7.30
N ASN A 54 -11.40 -6.09 6.12
CA ASN A 54 -11.28 -7.47 5.65
C ASN A 54 -10.82 -7.54 4.19
N PRO A 55 -9.52 -7.40 3.91
CA PRO A 55 -9.01 -7.41 2.54
C PRO A 55 -9.17 -8.76 1.82
N VAL A 56 -9.27 -9.86 2.56
CA VAL A 56 -9.53 -11.19 1.97
C VAL A 56 -10.90 -11.25 1.31
N GLN A 57 -11.90 -10.57 1.89
CA GLN A 57 -13.24 -10.50 1.30
C GLN A 57 -13.24 -9.74 -0.02
N ALA A 58 -12.39 -8.70 -0.15
CA ALA A 58 -12.21 -8.01 -1.42
C ALA A 58 -11.59 -8.93 -2.50
N VAL A 59 -10.63 -9.78 -2.13
CA VAL A 59 -10.07 -10.78 -3.07
C VAL A 59 -11.13 -11.77 -3.56
N LEU A 60 -12.02 -12.21 -2.66
CA LEU A 60 -13.17 -13.06 -3.02
C LEU A 60 -14.09 -12.36 -4.02
N GLU A 61 -14.40 -11.10 -3.77
CA GLU A 61 -15.24 -10.30 -4.65
C GLU A 61 -14.59 -10.06 -6.02
N PHE A 62 -13.29 -9.80 -6.06
CA PHE A 62 -12.54 -9.70 -7.32
C PHE A 62 -12.59 -11.01 -8.11
N SER A 63 -12.48 -12.14 -7.39
CA SER A 63 -12.64 -13.46 -8.02
C SER A 63 -14.04 -13.65 -8.60
N ARG A 64 -15.09 -13.20 -7.94
CA ARG A 64 -16.47 -13.25 -8.46
C ARG A 64 -16.63 -12.40 -9.73
N LEU A 65 -16.15 -11.16 -9.69
CA LEU A 65 -16.36 -10.15 -10.72
C LEU A 65 -15.55 -10.39 -12.00
N LEU A 66 -14.35 -10.94 -11.89
CA LEU A 66 -13.50 -11.19 -13.05
C LEU A 66 -14.02 -12.35 -13.88
N LYS A 67 -13.95 -12.21 -15.18
CA LYS A 67 -14.13 -13.32 -16.14
C LYS A 67 -13.05 -14.38 -15.93
N PRO A 68 -13.33 -15.66 -16.25
CA PRO A 68 -12.28 -16.67 -16.31
C PRO A 68 -11.12 -16.23 -17.22
N GLY A 69 -9.91 -16.25 -16.71
CA GLY A 69 -8.71 -15.76 -17.40
C GLY A 69 -8.51 -14.24 -17.34
N GLY A 70 -9.37 -13.49 -16.67
CA GLY A 70 -9.24 -12.05 -16.45
C GLY A 70 -8.07 -11.69 -15.55
N TYR A 71 -7.65 -10.44 -15.56
CA TYR A 71 -6.44 -9.96 -14.91
C TYR A 71 -6.74 -9.18 -13.63
N LEU A 72 -5.88 -9.35 -12.62
CA LEU A 72 -5.93 -8.64 -11.37
C LEU A 72 -4.57 -7.98 -11.09
N ILE A 73 -4.59 -6.68 -10.84
CA ILE A 73 -3.44 -5.92 -10.36
C ILE A 73 -3.79 -5.37 -8.98
N ILE A 74 -2.93 -5.66 -7.99
CA ILE A 74 -3.06 -5.13 -6.64
C ILE A 74 -1.74 -4.48 -6.27
N THR A 75 -1.80 -3.27 -5.71
CA THR A 75 -0.69 -2.68 -4.98
C THR A 75 -1.13 -2.31 -3.59
N ALA A 76 -0.27 -2.56 -2.62
CA ALA A 76 -0.46 -2.11 -1.25
C ALA A 76 0.90 -2.04 -0.53
N PRO A 77 1.02 -1.25 0.54
CA PRO A 77 2.27 -1.11 1.27
C PRO A 77 2.67 -2.41 1.95
N PHE A 78 3.99 -2.61 2.09
CA PHE A 78 4.53 -3.62 3.00
C PHE A 78 4.41 -3.17 4.45
N CYS A 79 4.68 -1.88 4.70
CA CYS A 79 4.52 -1.23 5.97
C CYS A 79 4.24 0.26 5.77
N SER A 80 3.14 0.75 6.30
CA SER A 80 2.73 2.14 6.18
C SER A 80 2.42 2.76 7.53
N TRP A 81 2.67 4.06 7.63
CA TRP A 81 2.21 4.86 8.75
C TRP A 81 0.69 5.06 8.68
N THR A 82 0.09 5.36 9.82
CA THR A 82 -1.33 5.72 9.86
C THR A 82 -1.61 6.92 8.96
N HIS A 83 -2.55 6.75 8.05
CA HIS A 83 -3.06 7.77 7.14
C HIS A 83 -4.54 7.48 6.84
N PHE A 84 -5.29 8.43 6.31
CA PHE A 84 -6.74 8.31 6.10
C PHE A 84 -7.51 7.86 7.36
N ALA A 85 -7.05 8.26 8.55
CA ALA A 85 -7.77 7.92 9.79
C ALA A 85 -9.23 8.43 9.74
N PRO A 86 -10.22 7.63 10.22
CA PRO A 86 -10.09 6.36 10.93
C PRO A 86 -10.01 5.12 10.04
N TYR A 87 -9.90 5.26 8.72
CA TYR A 87 -9.95 4.18 7.74
C TYR A 87 -8.56 3.59 7.43
N HIS A 88 -7.75 3.28 8.45
CA HIS A 88 -6.48 2.59 8.31
C HIS A 88 -6.46 1.39 9.25
N PHE A 89 -6.67 0.19 8.71
CA PHE A 89 -6.90 -1.03 9.47
C PHE A 89 -5.71 -1.99 9.45
N ASN A 90 -4.88 -1.91 8.40
CA ASN A 90 -3.72 -2.77 8.23
C ASN A 90 -2.48 -1.93 7.96
N THR A 91 -1.37 -2.21 8.63
CA THR A 91 -0.10 -1.52 8.40
C THR A 91 0.58 -1.94 7.11
N GLY A 92 0.17 -3.06 6.51
CA GLY A 92 0.68 -3.52 5.21
C GLY A 92 0.67 -5.03 5.03
N PHE A 93 1.21 -5.47 3.88
CA PHE A 93 1.11 -6.84 3.41
C PHE A 93 2.44 -7.31 2.82
N ASN A 94 2.92 -8.48 3.24
CA ASN A 94 4.09 -9.12 2.66
C ASN A 94 3.70 -10.05 1.49
N LYS A 95 4.66 -10.55 0.72
CA LYS A 95 4.40 -11.40 -0.43
C LYS A 95 3.65 -12.68 -0.09
N TYR A 96 3.88 -13.26 1.09
CA TYR A 96 3.23 -14.51 1.53
C TYR A 96 1.73 -14.34 1.75
N TRP A 97 1.30 -13.13 2.12
CA TRP A 97 -0.10 -12.79 2.19
C TRP A 97 -0.76 -12.89 0.81
N TYR A 98 -0.14 -12.31 -0.23
CA TYR A 98 -0.64 -12.38 -1.60
C TYR A 98 -0.64 -13.81 -2.12
N GLU A 99 0.48 -14.54 -1.95
CA GLU A 99 0.59 -15.94 -2.36
C GLU A 99 -0.52 -16.79 -1.76
N LYS A 100 -0.75 -16.68 -0.46
CA LYS A 100 -1.79 -17.44 0.24
C LYS A 100 -3.18 -17.09 -0.26
N HIS A 101 -3.54 -15.81 -0.20
CA HIS A 101 -4.92 -15.40 -0.40
C HIS A 101 -5.33 -15.35 -1.88
N LEU A 102 -4.43 -15.09 -2.79
CA LEU A 102 -4.74 -15.13 -4.21
C LEU A 102 -4.91 -16.58 -4.70
N ILE A 103 -4.01 -17.48 -4.32
CA ILE A 103 -4.12 -18.91 -4.70
C ILE A 103 -5.39 -19.52 -4.13
N ASP A 104 -5.70 -19.29 -2.87
CA ASP A 104 -6.91 -19.81 -2.23
C ASP A 104 -8.21 -19.29 -2.89
N ASN A 105 -8.15 -18.13 -3.54
CA ASN A 105 -9.29 -17.49 -4.17
C ASN A 105 -9.28 -17.58 -5.70
N ASN A 106 -8.70 -18.65 -6.22
CA ASN A 106 -8.76 -19.02 -7.65
C ASN A 106 -7.95 -18.11 -8.59
N PHE A 107 -6.84 -17.54 -8.11
CA PHE A 107 -5.89 -16.80 -8.94
C PHE A 107 -4.59 -17.56 -9.13
N ASN A 108 -4.03 -17.45 -10.34
CA ASN A 108 -2.64 -17.78 -10.62
C ASN A 108 -1.82 -16.50 -10.59
N ILE A 109 -0.80 -16.46 -9.74
CA ILE A 109 0.10 -15.31 -9.64
C ILE A 109 1.07 -15.34 -10.82
N VAL A 110 1.09 -14.26 -11.58
CA VAL A 110 1.99 -14.08 -12.72
C VAL A 110 3.29 -13.42 -12.23
N GLU A 111 3.16 -12.42 -11.36
CA GLU A 111 4.30 -11.68 -10.84
C GLU A 111 3.96 -11.05 -9.48
N ILE A 112 4.94 -11.04 -8.58
CA ILE A 112 4.97 -10.20 -7.37
C ILE A 112 6.29 -9.46 -7.38
N ALA A 113 6.25 -8.15 -7.59
CA ALA A 113 7.42 -7.28 -7.62
C ALA A 113 7.45 -6.37 -6.40
N SER A 114 8.58 -6.31 -5.72
CA SER A 114 8.78 -5.36 -4.61
C SER A 114 9.03 -3.95 -5.14
N ASN A 115 8.53 -2.94 -4.43
CA ASN A 115 8.84 -1.54 -4.64
C ASN A 115 9.87 -1.11 -3.60
N GLY A 116 11.08 -0.77 -4.05
CA GLY A 116 12.20 -0.42 -3.19
C GLY A 116 12.79 -1.59 -2.41
N ASN A 117 13.67 -1.27 -1.46
CA ASN A 117 14.37 -2.23 -0.62
C ASN A 117 14.50 -1.72 0.82
N TYR A 118 15.06 -2.54 1.71
CA TYR A 118 15.26 -2.19 3.12
C TYR A 118 15.97 -0.85 3.32
N PHE A 119 17.03 -0.61 2.58
CA PHE A 119 17.87 0.58 2.77
C PHE A 119 17.12 1.85 2.33
N GLU A 120 16.35 1.76 1.27
CA GLU A 120 15.51 2.87 0.77
C GLU A 120 14.37 3.15 1.73
N PHE A 121 13.73 2.11 2.27
CA PHE A 121 12.67 2.27 3.28
C PHE A 121 13.21 2.98 4.53
N ILE A 122 14.34 2.53 5.07
CA ILE A 122 14.95 3.17 6.26
C ILE A 122 15.40 4.59 5.95
N ALA A 123 15.91 4.86 4.75
CA ALA A 123 16.28 6.21 4.34
C ALA A 123 15.06 7.15 4.33
N GLN A 124 13.92 6.69 3.83
CA GLN A 124 12.65 7.44 3.89
C GLN A 124 12.25 7.74 5.33
N GLU A 125 12.33 6.77 6.23
CA GLU A 125 11.95 6.97 7.63
C GLU A 125 12.88 7.94 8.36
N ILE A 126 14.17 7.88 8.08
CA ILE A 126 15.15 8.86 8.59
C ILE A 126 14.82 10.27 8.07
N TYR A 127 14.47 10.40 6.80
CA TYR A 127 14.07 11.69 6.22
C TYR A 127 12.81 12.26 6.87
N ARG A 128 11.87 11.41 7.27
CA ARG A 128 10.61 11.79 7.92
C ARG A 128 10.78 12.27 9.37
N ILE A 129 11.92 11.99 10.02
CA ILE A 129 12.17 12.39 11.43
C ILE A 129 11.90 13.88 11.65
N SER A 130 12.35 14.75 10.75
CA SER A 130 12.13 16.19 10.88
C SER A 130 10.65 16.59 10.83
N THR A 131 9.83 15.87 10.09
CA THR A 131 8.39 16.10 10.04
C THR A 131 7.72 15.64 11.34
N VAL A 132 8.08 14.45 11.80
CA VAL A 132 7.52 13.87 13.04
C VAL A 132 7.95 14.66 14.26
N SER A 133 9.21 15.11 14.33
CA SER A 133 9.71 15.88 15.46
C SER A 133 9.02 17.24 15.58
N ARG A 134 8.76 17.91 14.47
CA ARG A 134 7.98 19.16 14.47
C ARG A 134 6.55 18.95 14.97
N GLN A 135 5.92 17.88 14.53
CA GLN A 135 4.50 17.62 14.85
C GLN A 135 4.30 17.09 16.28
N TYR A 136 5.21 16.24 16.78
CA TYR A 136 4.97 15.48 18.01
C TYR A 136 6.00 15.72 19.13
N ALA A 137 7.14 16.34 18.82
CA ALA A 137 8.20 16.60 19.80
C ALA A 137 8.50 18.10 20.04
N ASN A 138 7.77 19.00 19.36
CA ASN A 138 7.98 20.45 19.41
C ASN A 138 9.46 20.84 19.18
N GLY A 139 10.16 20.12 18.30
CA GLY A 139 11.57 20.29 18.05
C GLY A 139 11.96 20.09 16.60
N GLU A 140 13.13 20.65 16.26
CA GLU A 140 13.76 20.44 14.97
C GLU A 140 15.18 19.93 15.17
N PRO A 141 15.70 19.08 14.28
CA PRO A 141 17.08 18.63 14.35
C PRO A 141 18.06 19.82 14.29
N ASN A 142 19.04 19.85 15.16
CA ASN A 142 20.13 20.82 15.12
C ASN A 142 21.14 20.51 14.00
N MET A 143 22.11 21.40 13.78
CA MET A 143 23.08 21.28 12.70
C MET A 143 23.91 19.98 12.75
N PHE A 144 24.28 19.51 13.95
CA PHE A 144 25.05 18.26 14.09
C PHE A 144 24.20 17.04 13.78
N GLU A 145 22.95 17.04 14.21
CA GLU A 145 21.96 15.98 13.92
C GLU A 145 21.65 15.93 12.43
N LEU A 146 21.49 17.08 11.78
CA LEU A 146 21.32 17.15 10.31
C LEU A 146 22.53 16.59 9.57
N LEU A 147 23.76 16.92 10.02
CA LEU A 147 24.97 16.36 9.42
C LEU A 147 25.03 14.83 9.63
N GLY A 148 24.71 14.34 10.82
CA GLY A 148 24.60 12.91 11.10
C GLY A 148 23.58 12.22 10.20
N THR A 149 22.41 12.83 10.03
CA THR A 149 21.35 12.36 9.11
C THR A 149 21.88 12.24 7.68
N LEU A 150 22.56 13.25 7.17
CA LEU A 150 23.13 13.22 5.81
C LEU A 150 24.16 12.09 5.64
N ILE A 151 25.00 11.84 6.63
CA ILE A 151 25.98 10.75 6.61
C ILE A 151 25.24 9.41 6.55
N MET A 152 24.21 9.21 7.38
CA MET A 152 23.39 7.99 7.38
C MET A 152 22.68 7.77 6.05
N LEU A 153 22.06 8.80 5.50
CA LEU A 153 21.37 8.73 4.20
C LEU A 153 22.35 8.35 3.07
N ARG A 154 23.58 8.91 3.07
CA ARG A 154 24.62 8.51 2.09
C ARG A 154 25.06 7.06 2.26
N MET A 155 25.17 6.58 3.49
CA MET A 155 25.49 5.18 3.78
C MET A 155 24.39 4.26 3.26
N LEU A 156 23.13 4.55 3.56
CA LEU A 156 21.97 3.76 3.11
C LEU A 156 21.86 3.74 1.59
N LEU A 157 22.02 4.89 0.92
CA LEU A 157 22.03 4.99 -0.54
C LEU A 157 23.15 4.15 -1.16
N ARG A 158 24.33 4.10 -0.52
CA ARG A 158 25.42 3.24 -0.98
C ARG A 158 25.05 1.77 -0.85
N PHE A 159 24.47 1.34 0.27
CA PHE A 159 24.07 -0.06 0.47
C PHE A 159 22.92 -0.45 -0.47
N SER A 160 21.96 0.44 -0.70
CA SER A 160 20.87 0.18 -1.67
C SER A 160 21.40 -0.15 -3.06
N LYS A 161 22.45 0.53 -3.53
CA LYS A 161 23.06 0.25 -4.84
C LYS A 161 23.69 -1.14 -4.98
N PHE A 162 24.04 -1.77 -3.88
CA PHE A 162 24.64 -3.12 -3.83
C PHE A 162 23.68 -4.13 -3.21
N ASP A 163 22.40 -3.77 -3.09
CA ASP A 163 21.39 -4.65 -2.52
C ASP A 163 21.23 -5.92 -3.35
N THR A 164 21.11 -7.06 -2.68
CA THR A 164 20.96 -8.37 -3.30
C THR A 164 19.67 -9.08 -2.90
N GLY A 165 18.67 -8.34 -2.44
CA GLY A 165 17.37 -8.91 -2.11
C GLY A 165 16.82 -8.56 -0.74
N SER A 166 17.28 -7.48 -0.11
CA SER A 166 16.74 -7.03 1.19
C SER A 166 15.27 -6.60 1.15
N SER A 167 14.69 -6.43 -0.04
CA SER A 167 13.25 -6.24 -0.22
C SER A 167 12.41 -7.38 0.33
N GLU A 168 12.99 -8.59 0.45
CA GLU A 168 12.37 -9.73 1.13
C GLU A 168 12.11 -9.44 2.61
N PHE A 169 12.98 -8.68 3.23
CA PHE A 169 12.91 -8.32 4.64
C PHE A 169 12.04 -7.09 4.88
N LEU A 170 12.16 -6.07 4.03
CA LEU A 170 11.40 -4.82 4.10
C LEU A 170 11.51 -4.07 2.78
N CYS A 171 10.37 -3.55 2.29
CA CYS A 171 10.28 -2.67 1.11
C CYS A 171 9.13 -1.68 1.29
N PHE A 172 8.87 -0.80 0.34
CA PHE A 172 7.72 0.11 0.43
C PHE A 172 6.39 -0.63 0.28
N GLY A 173 6.34 -1.59 -0.65
CA GLY A 173 5.14 -2.36 -0.93
C GLY A 173 5.37 -3.38 -2.04
N TYR A 174 4.31 -4.03 -2.44
CA TYR A 174 4.33 -4.99 -3.55
C TYR A 174 3.36 -4.58 -4.64
N HIS A 175 3.79 -4.83 -5.87
CA HIS A 175 2.95 -4.80 -7.07
C HIS A 175 2.70 -6.25 -7.46
N THR A 176 1.46 -6.67 -7.37
CA THR A 176 1.06 -8.06 -7.64
C THR A 176 0.22 -8.10 -8.89
N PHE A 177 0.64 -8.91 -9.84
CA PHE A 177 -0.09 -9.21 -11.06
C PHE A 177 -0.53 -10.67 -11.04
N ALA A 178 -1.82 -10.91 -11.15
CA ALA A 178 -2.42 -12.22 -11.11
C ALA A 178 -3.46 -12.40 -12.23
N ARG A 179 -3.82 -13.66 -12.50
CA ARG A 179 -4.81 -14.03 -13.48
C ARG A 179 -5.81 -15.00 -12.85
N LYS A 180 -7.11 -14.72 -13.00
CA LYS A 180 -8.14 -15.66 -12.58
C LYS A 180 -8.03 -16.98 -13.37
N ASN A 181 -8.09 -18.09 -12.68
CA ASN A 181 -8.09 -19.42 -13.31
C ASN A 181 -9.32 -19.58 -14.23
N LYS A 182 -9.21 -20.51 -15.19
CA LYS A 182 -10.28 -20.80 -16.14
C LYS A 182 -11.39 -21.63 -15.48
#